data_e228aacb1ce15d7df751e609ef99764a
#
_entry.id   e228aacb1ce15d7df751e609ef99764a
#
_cell.length_a   1.000
_cell.length_b   1.000
_cell.length_c   1.000
_cell.angle_alpha   90.00
_cell.angle_beta   90.00
_cell.angle_gamma   90.00
#
_symmetry.space_group_name_H-M   'P 1'
#
loop_
_entity.id
_entity.type
_entity.pdbx_description
1 polymer ?
#
loop_
_entity_poly.entity_id
_entity_poly.type
_entity_poly.pdbx_seq_one_letter_code
_entity_poly.pdbx_strand_id
1 'polypeptide(L)'
;MDTPLGSVLYITLGCAKNEVDTDRMRSLLTAAGYEEAFDPQDADIAIVNTCSFLASATSESIETTLELANEVQDGVRTCPIVMCGCVPSRYGDDLPDELPEVAAFVKADEEDGIVSVIDGVLGVEREIAAYIPQVKRTVEGAVAYVKISDGCNRFCSFCMIPYIRGRYHSRNAESIISEVRDLVAGGVREIVLIGQDTGIWGTDFADEDVAEGSPRNLAQLLRAVAEAVRPHNVWVRVLYLQPEGMTDELIETIRDTPEVLPYIDIPVQHCDARILKAMRRSGSRQELEDLFRDLRERIPGIVIRSTAMVGFPTETDDEFRVLIDFMDTVGFDYTSVFAYSREEGSLAAKMEGQVDEEVKLERAQEAMDLAESLGFAATAAHVGERAQVIVDGIEETEDGAELIGHAWFQAPDSDGAVHLDASEASVGDILTVEFTDSFCYELIGHVVE
;
A
#
# COMPACT_ATOMS: atom_id res chain seq x y z
N MET A 1 23.38 -19.43 22.91
CA MET A 1 22.15 -18.82 22.33
C MET A 1 21.06 -19.14 23.33
N ASP A 2 20.39 -18.16 23.84
CA ASP A 2 19.27 -18.39 24.75
C ASP A 2 18.16 -19.06 23.95
N THR A 3 17.42 -19.96 24.55
CA THR A 3 16.28 -20.63 23.94
C THR A 3 15.22 -19.57 23.63
N PRO A 4 14.64 -19.53 22.42
CA PRO A 4 13.59 -18.56 22.11
C PRO A 4 12.40 -18.72 23.05
N LEU A 5 11.69 -17.62 23.31
CA LEU A 5 10.52 -17.60 24.20
C LEU A 5 9.29 -18.27 23.57
N GLY A 6 9.28 -18.41 22.28
CA GLY A 6 8.24 -19.04 21.46
C GLY A 6 8.40 -18.66 20.00
N SER A 7 7.61 -19.31 19.15
CA SER A 7 7.58 -19.12 17.70
C SER A 7 6.26 -18.47 17.26
N VAL A 8 6.34 -17.51 16.35
CA VAL A 8 5.20 -16.68 15.89
C VAL A 8 5.00 -16.86 14.40
N LEU A 9 3.79 -17.27 14.00
CA LEU A 9 3.36 -17.25 12.60
C LEU A 9 2.72 -15.89 12.28
N TYR A 10 3.07 -15.31 11.14
CA TYR A 10 2.48 -14.07 10.66
C TYR A 10 1.66 -14.33 9.40
N ILE A 11 0.40 -13.91 9.41
CA ILE A 11 -0.49 -13.88 8.25
C ILE A 11 -0.90 -12.43 8.05
N THR A 12 -0.48 -11.84 6.92
CA THR A 12 -0.78 -10.44 6.60
C THR A 12 -1.76 -10.38 5.45
N LEU A 13 -2.90 -9.73 5.70
CA LEU A 13 -3.94 -9.51 4.72
C LEU A 13 -4.11 -8.01 4.47
N GLY A 14 -4.45 -7.64 3.25
CA GLY A 14 -4.85 -6.27 2.90
C GLY A 14 -3.83 -5.50 2.08
N CYS A 15 -3.29 -4.43 2.60
CA CYS A 15 -2.51 -3.45 1.82
C CYS A 15 -1.12 -3.20 2.40
N ALA A 16 -0.27 -2.50 1.67
CA ALA A 16 1.08 -2.13 2.09
C ALA A 16 1.18 -1.51 3.51
N LYS A 17 0.11 -0.86 4.01
CA LYS A 17 0.10 -0.37 5.41
C LYS A 17 0.08 -1.51 6.41
N ASN A 18 -0.67 -2.59 6.11
CA ASN A 18 -0.70 -3.79 6.94
C ASN A 18 0.66 -4.51 6.91
N GLU A 19 1.34 -4.52 5.77
CA GLU A 19 2.70 -5.09 5.68
C GLU A 19 3.67 -4.33 6.59
N VAL A 20 3.68 -3.00 6.53
CA VAL A 20 4.50 -2.17 7.42
C VAL A 20 4.18 -2.45 8.90
N ASP A 21 2.90 -2.62 9.23
CA ASP A 21 2.45 -2.91 10.58
C ASP A 21 2.93 -4.31 11.03
N THR A 22 2.83 -5.32 10.15
CA THR A 22 3.36 -6.67 10.41
C THR A 22 4.88 -6.68 10.59
N ASP A 23 5.63 -6.02 9.70
CA ASP A 23 7.09 -5.90 9.82
C ASP A 23 7.50 -5.23 11.14
N ARG A 24 6.72 -4.23 11.57
CA ARG A 24 6.93 -3.57 12.87
C ARG A 24 6.70 -4.54 14.02
N MET A 25 5.58 -5.26 14.02
CA MET A 25 5.27 -6.27 15.04
C MET A 25 6.32 -7.40 15.04
N ARG A 26 6.72 -7.91 13.87
CA ARG A 26 7.79 -8.92 13.71
C ARG A 26 9.10 -8.43 14.34
N SER A 27 9.51 -7.22 14.04
CA SER A 27 10.75 -6.64 14.56
C SER A 27 10.72 -6.48 16.08
N LEU A 28 9.57 -6.07 16.65
CA LEU A 28 9.37 -5.95 18.09
C LEU A 28 9.45 -7.31 18.80
N LEU A 29 8.79 -8.32 18.25
CA LEU A 29 8.76 -9.68 18.80
C LEU A 29 10.12 -10.37 18.69
N THR A 30 10.81 -10.23 17.56
CA THR A 30 12.19 -10.71 17.40
C THR A 30 13.13 -10.09 18.45
N ALA A 31 13.07 -8.78 18.65
CA ALA A 31 13.85 -8.08 19.66
C ALA A 31 13.47 -8.51 21.10
N ALA A 32 12.23 -8.96 21.30
CA ALA A 32 11.74 -9.49 22.55
C ALA A 32 12.13 -10.96 22.79
N GLY A 33 12.76 -11.65 21.82
CA GLY A 33 13.26 -13.01 21.96
C GLY A 33 12.32 -14.09 21.41
N TYR A 34 11.35 -13.70 20.59
CA TYR A 34 10.53 -14.63 19.79
C TYR A 34 11.21 -14.90 18.45
N GLU A 35 10.96 -16.07 17.87
CA GLU A 35 11.38 -16.39 16.49
C GLU A 35 10.19 -16.54 15.55
N GLU A 36 10.43 -16.42 14.25
CA GLU A 36 9.39 -16.56 13.24
C GLU A 36 9.14 -18.04 12.93
N ALA A 37 7.88 -18.42 12.80
CA ALA A 37 7.43 -19.71 12.26
C ALA A 37 6.83 -19.52 10.87
N PHE A 38 7.06 -20.49 9.98
CA PHE A 38 6.54 -20.48 8.62
C PHE A 38 5.45 -21.53 8.39
N ASP A 39 5.24 -22.43 9.36
CA ASP A 39 4.21 -23.45 9.33
C ASP A 39 3.33 -23.32 10.59
N PRO A 40 2.00 -23.34 10.46
CA PRO A 40 1.09 -23.31 11.61
C PRO A 40 1.37 -24.39 12.65
N GLN A 41 1.92 -25.55 12.22
CA GLN A 41 2.24 -26.67 13.11
C GLN A 41 3.46 -26.40 14.02
N ASP A 42 4.34 -25.52 13.60
CA ASP A 42 5.57 -25.14 14.31
C ASP A 42 5.39 -23.86 15.15
N ALA A 43 4.25 -23.15 14.98
CA ALA A 43 3.97 -21.91 15.70
C ALA A 43 3.44 -22.16 17.12
N ASP A 44 3.91 -21.39 18.09
CA ASP A 44 3.33 -21.32 19.43
C ASP A 44 2.16 -20.34 19.49
N ILE A 45 2.12 -19.36 18.58
CA ILE A 45 1.07 -18.36 18.42
C ILE A 45 1.02 -17.85 16.98
N ALA A 46 -0.18 -17.50 16.49
CA ALA A 46 -0.36 -16.90 15.18
C ALA A 46 -0.87 -15.47 15.31
N ILE A 47 -0.32 -14.55 14.52
CA ILE A 47 -0.80 -13.19 14.34
C ILE A 47 -1.44 -13.10 12.96
N VAL A 48 -2.73 -12.74 12.91
CA VAL A 48 -3.46 -12.44 11.67
C VAL A 48 -3.68 -10.93 11.62
N ASN A 49 -2.90 -10.24 10.79
CA ASN A 49 -3.07 -8.81 10.55
C ASN A 49 -4.08 -8.61 9.43
N THR A 50 -5.20 -7.96 9.73
CA THR A 50 -6.44 -8.00 8.97
C THR A 50 -6.74 -6.71 8.24
N CYS A 51 -7.46 -6.83 7.11
CA CYS A 51 -8.05 -5.72 6.38
C CYS A 51 -9.55 -5.64 6.63
N SER A 52 -10.09 -4.41 6.67
CA SER A 52 -11.53 -4.16 6.77
C SER A 52 -11.93 -2.89 6.01
N PHE A 53 -11.20 -2.58 4.94
CA PHE A 53 -11.52 -1.43 4.08
C PHE A 53 -12.80 -1.66 3.27
N LEU A 54 -12.97 -2.89 2.73
CA LEU A 54 -14.16 -3.35 2.03
C LEU A 54 -14.77 -4.55 2.77
N ALA A 55 -16.06 -4.77 2.57
CA ALA A 55 -16.77 -5.92 3.15
C ALA A 55 -16.15 -7.25 2.71
N SER A 56 -15.70 -7.37 1.45
CA SER A 56 -14.98 -8.55 0.94
C SER A 56 -13.68 -8.81 1.69
N ALA A 57 -12.88 -7.78 1.93
CA ALA A 57 -11.64 -7.90 2.71
C ALA A 57 -11.90 -8.25 4.19
N THR A 58 -13.03 -7.79 4.73
CA THR A 58 -13.46 -8.20 6.07
C THR A 58 -13.83 -9.69 6.09
N SER A 59 -14.57 -10.17 5.09
CA SER A 59 -14.93 -11.59 4.97
C SER A 59 -13.69 -12.46 4.83
N GLU A 60 -12.78 -12.10 3.92
CA GLU A 60 -11.49 -12.79 3.75
C GLU A 60 -10.71 -12.87 5.07
N SER A 61 -10.61 -11.76 5.80
CA SER A 61 -9.90 -11.71 7.09
C SER A 61 -10.52 -12.63 8.14
N ILE A 62 -11.84 -12.68 8.21
CA ILE A 62 -12.57 -13.57 9.13
C ILE A 62 -12.45 -15.03 8.68
N GLU A 63 -12.63 -15.31 7.39
CA GLU A 63 -12.52 -16.66 6.81
C GLU A 63 -11.14 -17.25 7.05
N THR A 64 -10.06 -16.51 6.72
CA THR A 64 -8.68 -16.93 6.97
C THR A 64 -8.44 -17.23 8.46
N THR A 65 -8.97 -16.39 9.36
CA THR A 65 -8.84 -16.62 10.80
C THR A 65 -9.57 -17.89 11.25
N LEU A 66 -10.79 -18.13 10.73
CA LEU A 66 -11.57 -19.31 11.06
C LEU A 66 -11.01 -20.58 10.44
N GLU A 67 -10.44 -20.52 9.23
CA GLU A 67 -9.73 -21.64 8.61
C GLU A 67 -8.55 -22.05 9.48
N LEU A 68 -7.71 -21.10 9.89
CA LEU A 68 -6.59 -21.36 10.80
C LEU A 68 -7.08 -21.95 12.13
N ALA A 69 -8.20 -21.45 12.69
CA ALA A 69 -8.78 -22.01 13.91
C ALA A 69 -9.33 -23.43 13.73
N ASN A 70 -9.86 -23.80 12.54
CA ASN A 70 -10.39 -25.11 12.23
C ASN A 70 -9.29 -26.14 11.98
N GLU A 71 -8.20 -25.79 11.33
CA GLU A 71 -7.00 -26.65 11.18
C GLU A 71 -6.52 -27.13 12.55
N VAL A 72 -6.68 -26.29 13.53
CA VAL A 72 -6.44 -26.55 14.94
C VAL A 72 -7.35 -27.65 15.54
N GLN A 73 -8.61 -27.77 15.07
CA GLN A 73 -9.57 -28.75 15.61
C GLN A 73 -9.41 -30.15 15.01
N ASP A 74 -8.88 -30.29 13.82
CA ASP A 74 -8.73 -31.57 13.10
C ASP A 74 -7.49 -32.39 13.52
N GLY A 75 -6.87 -32.06 14.65
CA GLY A 75 -5.75 -32.82 15.22
C GLY A 75 -4.37 -32.25 14.86
N VAL A 76 -4.33 -31.12 14.20
CA VAL A 76 -3.15 -30.25 14.05
C VAL A 76 -2.92 -29.50 15.37
N ARG A 77 -1.68 -29.15 15.68
CA ARG A 77 -1.32 -28.42 16.92
C ARG A 77 -2.09 -27.12 17.04
N THR A 78 -2.74 -26.93 18.19
CA THR A 78 -3.51 -25.71 18.47
C THR A 78 -2.58 -24.58 18.91
N CYS A 79 -2.34 -23.57 18.06
CA CYS A 79 -1.77 -22.32 18.52
C CYS A 79 -2.86 -21.26 18.75
N PRO A 80 -2.78 -20.45 19.82
CA PRO A 80 -3.66 -19.31 19.99
C PRO A 80 -3.50 -18.32 18.83
N ILE A 81 -4.61 -17.65 18.47
CA ILE A 81 -4.64 -16.66 17.40
C ILE A 81 -4.79 -15.27 18.01
N VAL A 82 -3.99 -14.31 17.55
CA VAL A 82 -4.14 -12.88 17.82
C VAL A 82 -4.54 -12.18 16.54
N MET A 83 -5.71 -11.55 16.53
CA MET A 83 -6.19 -10.78 15.40
C MET A 83 -5.77 -9.31 15.56
N CYS A 84 -5.05 -8.78 14.58
CA CYS A 84 -4.55 -7.40 14.57
C CYS A 84 -5.17 -6.57 13.44
N GLY A 85 -5.03 -5.26 13.50
CA GLY A 85 -5.23 -4.34 12.38
C GLY A 85 -6.64 -3.82 12.23
N CYS A 86 -7.16 -3.83 10.97
CA CYS A 86 -8.36 -3.08 10.60
C CYS A 86 -9.66 -3.69 11.12
N VAL A 87 -9.79 -5.02 11.21
CA VAL A 87 -11.00 -5.66 11.74
C VAL A 87 -11.21 -5.30 13.22
N PRO A 88 -10.22 -5.48 14.12
CA PRO A 88 -10.33 -5.01 15.50
C PRO A 88 -10.62 -3.50 15.62
N SER A 89 -10.03 -2.68 14.75
CA SER A 89 -10.29 -1.24 14.76
C SER A 89 -11.72 -0.87 14.34
N ARG A 90 -12.31 -1.62 13.40
CA ARG A 90 -13.65 -1.33 12.86
C ARG A 90 -14.79 -1.83 13.76
N TYR A 91 -14.65 -3.01 14.32
CA TYR A 91 -15.73 -3.69 15.05
C TYR A 91 -15.56 -3.66 16.58
N GLY A 92 -14.34 -3.40 17.06
CA GLY A 92 -14.08 -3.10 18.47
C GLY A 92 -14.52 -4.17 19.44
N ASP A 93 -15.35 -3.77 20.42
CA ASP A 93 -15.68 -4.58 21.58
C ASP A 93 -16.68 -5.71 21.32
N ASP A 94 -17.30 -5.76 20.13
CA ASP A 94 -18.24 -6.82 19.76
C ASP A 94 -17.53 -8.12 19.33
N LEU A 95 -16.26 -8.02 18.88
CA LEU A 95 -15.50 -9.14 18.32
C LEU A 95 -15.28 -10.33 19.28
N PRO A 96 -14.97 -10.15 20.57
CA PRO A 96 -14.75 -11.29 21.47
C PRO A 96 -15.94 -12.22 21.62
N ASP A 97 -17.15 -11.69 21.48
CA ASP A 97 -18.39 -12.47 21.57
C ASP A 97 -18.69 -13.18 20.23
N GLU A 98 -18.29 -12.58 19.09
CA GLU A 98 -18.56 -13.10 17.74
C GLU A 98 -17.44 -14.05 17.24
N LEU A 99 -16.20 -13.90 17.72
CA LEU A 99 -15.02 -14.70 17.34
C LEU A 99 -14.31 -15.27 18.59
N PRO A 100 -14.96 -16.21 19.30
CA PRO A 100 -14.38 -16.79 20.53
C PRO A 100 -13.12 -17.66 20.27
N GLU A 101 -12.81 -17.97 19.01
CA GLU A 101 -11.61 -18.68 18.59
C GLU A 101 -10.33 -17.83 18.71
N VAL A 102 -10.50 -16.50 18.74
CA VAL A 102 -9.38 -15.55 18.80
C VAL A 102 -9.02 -15.24 20.26
N ALA A 103 -7.77 -15.45 20.61
CA ALA A 103 -7.29 -15.29 21.99
C ALA A 103 -7.12 -13.80 22.42
N ALA A 104 -6.80 -12.92 21.47
CA ALA A 104 -6.68 -11.48 21.71
C ALA A 104 -6.88 -10.66 20.43
N PHE A 105 -7.32 -9.40 20.61
CA PHE A 105 -7.54 -8.44 19.54
C PHE A 105 -6.67 -7.20 19.75
N VAL A 106 -5.99 -6.72 18.69
CA VAL A 106 -5.10 -5.56 18.71
C VAL A 106 -5.52 -4.60 17.60
N LYS A 107 -5.88 -3.38 17.95
CA LYS A 107 -6.25 -2.36 16.96
C LYS A 107 -5.01 -1.85 16.22
N ALA A 108 -5.23 -1.29 15.02
CA ALA A 108 -4.16 -0.80 14.15
C ALA A 108 -3.30 0.33 14.75
N ASP A 109 -3.78 1.03 15.75
CA ASP A 109 -3.05 2.06 16.51
C ASP A 109 -2.44 1.55 17.82
N GLU A 110 -2.65 0.26 18.15
CA GLU A 110 -2.17 -0.39 19.37
C GLU A 110 -1.05 -1.42 19.12
N GLU A 111 -0.60 -1.59 17.88
CA GLU A 111 0.33 -2.64 17.44
C GLU A 111 1.71 -2.58 18.11
N ASP A 112 2.16 -1.40 18.53
CA ASP A 112 3.38 -1.24 19.34
C ASP A 112 3.31 -1.97 20.70
N GLY A 113 2.11 -2.32 21.16
CA GLY A 113 1.86 -3.10 22.37
C GLY A 113 1.92 -4.62 22.18
N ILE A 114 2.19 -5.12 20.96
CA ILE A 114 2.07 -6.53 20.59
C ILE A 114 2.86 -7.48 21.50
N VAL A 115 4.06 -7.09 21.94
CA VAL A 115 4.88 -7.92 22.84
C VAL A 115 4.14 -8.24 24.14
N SER A 116 3.49 -7.25 24.76
CA SER A 116 2.73 -7.46 25.99
C SER A 116 1.51 -8.35 25.78
N VAL A 117 0.88 -8.27 24.61
CA VAL A 117 -0.27 -9.12 24.24
C VAL A 117 0.18 -10.58 24.09
N ILE A 118 1.26 -10.81 23.33
CA ILE A 118 1.80 -12.16 23.13
C ILE A 118 2.32 -12.76 24.44
N ASP A 119 3.07 -12.00 25.26
CA ASP A 119 3.51 -12.44 26.59
C ASP A 119 2.30 -12.86 27.45
N GLY A 120 1.21 -12.09 27.41
CA GLY A 120 -0.02 -12.38 28.15
C GLY A 120 -0.72 -13.66 27.68
N VAL A 121 -0.82 -13.88 26.37
CA VAL A 121 -1.46 -15.07 25.78
C VAL A 121 -0.62 -16.35 26.05
N LEU A 122 0.70 -16.25 25.95
CA LEU A 122 1.61 -17.39 26.17
C LEU A 122 2.00 -17.60 27.65
N GLY A 123 1.58 -16.69 28.54
CA GLY A 123 1.90 -16.76 29.97
C GLY A 123 3.38 -16.50 30.27
N VAL A 124 4.05 -15.69 29.46
CA VAL A 124 5.44 -15.31 29.67
C VAL A 124 5.51 -14.16 30.68
N GLU A 125 6.23 -14.38 31.77
CA GLU A 125 6.51 -13.34 32.77
C GLU A 125 7.76 -12.56 32.35
N ARG A 126 7.58 -11.27 32.03
CA ARG A 126 8.67 -10.35 31.68
C ARG A 126 8.69 -9.16 32.64
N GLU A 127 9.87 -8.81 33.12
CA GLU A 127 10.02 -7.52 33.78
C GLU A 127 9.73 -6.39 32.76
N ILE A 128 8.77 -5.52 33.07
CA ILE A 128 8.21 -4.47 32.20
C ILE A 128 9.25 -3.44 31.68
N ALA A 129 10.51 -3.57 32.08
CA ALA A 129 11.59 -2.64 31.73
C ALA A 129 12.05 -2.69 30.23
N ALA A 130 11.52 -3.59 29.43
CA ALA A 130 11.96 -3.77 28.04
C ALA A 130 10.92 -3.32 27.00
N TYR A 131 10.22 -2.21 27.20
CA TYR A 131 9.60 -1.51 26.09
C TYR A 131 10.73 -0.98 25.18
N ILE A 132 10.82 -1.48 23.95
CA ILE A 132 11.90 -1.16 23.02
C ILE A 132 11.34 -0.24 21.91
N PRO A 133 11.22 1.07 22.16
CA PRO A 133 10.70 2.01 21.15
C PRO A 133 11.65 2.21 19.96
N GLN A 134 12.88 1.70 20.03
CA GLN A 134 13.95 1.92 19.06
C GLN A 134 14.32 0.67 18.26
N VAL A 135 13.42 -0.31 18.18
CA VAL A 135 13.64 -1.48 17.33
C VAL A 135 13.64 -1.01 15.88
N LYS A 136 14.73 -1.34 15.18
CA LYS A 136 14.83 -1.11 13.74
C LYS A 136 13.92 -2.09 13.02
N ARG A 137 13.06 -1.57 12.17
CA ARG A 137 12.27 -2.41 11.28
C ARG A 137 13.18 -3.01 10.21
N THR A 138 13.05 -4.30 10.00
CA THR A 138 13.68 -5.04 8.92
C THR A 138 12.61 -5.50 7.93
N VAL A 139 12.98 -5.59 6.67
CA VAL A 139 12.13 -6.11 5.60
C VAL A 139 12.90 -7.17 4.84
N GLU A 140 12.19 -8.09 4.25
CA GLU A 140 12.73 -9.02 3.27
C GLU A 140 12.59 -8.43 1.86
N GLY A 141 13.54 -8.74 0.97
CA GLY A 141 13.51 -8.24 -0.41
C GLY A 141 14.12 -6.86 -0.62
N ALA A 142 13.89 -6.33 -1.82
CA ALA A 142 14.52 -5.12 -2.33
C ALA A 142 13.69 -3.84 -2.13
N VAL A 143 12.40 -3.98 -1.84
CA VAL A 143 11.43 -2.89 -1.69
C VAL A 143 11.02 -2.73 -0.24
N ALA A 144 10.86 -1.50 0.21
CA ALA A 144 10.31 -1.22 1.53
C ALA A 144 9.26 -0.11 1.48
N TYR A 145 8.06 -0.42 1.93
CA TYR A 145 7.04 0.58 2.20
C TYR A 145 7.34 1.33 3.51
N VAL A 146 7.21 2.64 3.51
CA VAL A 146 7.41 3.48 4.69
C VAL A 146 6.19 4.35 4.92
N LYS A 147 5.45 4.12 6.00
CA LYS A 147 4.33 4.98 6.40
C LYS A 147 4.86 6.34 6.82
N ILE A 148 4.43 7.40 6.13
CA ILE A 148 4.77 8.79 6.49
C ILE A 148 3.66 9.47 7.30
N SER A 149 2.45 8.92 7.24
CA SER A 149 1.27 9.37 7.98
C SER A 149 0.32 8.21 8.21
N ASP A 150 -0.61 8.37 9.14
CA ASP A 150 -1.73 7.44 9.34
C ASP A 150 -3.05 8.20 9.55
N GLY A 151 -4.18 7.53 9.29
CA GLY A 151 -5.50 8.12 9.35
C GLY A 151 -5.82 9.09 8.20
N CYS A 152 -7.05 9.60 8.16
CA CYS A 152 -7.51 10.50 7.10
C CYS A 152 -8.60 11.45 7.59
N ASN A 153 -8.53 12.73 7.20
CA ASN A 153 -9.51 13.76 7.54
C ASN A 153 -10.48 14.11 6.40
N ARG A 154 -10.42 13.42 5.26
CA ARG A 154 -11.28 13.75 4.10
C ARG A 154 -12.72 13.36 4.29
N PHE A 155 -13.01 12.27 5.03
CA PHE A 155 -14.37 11.78 5.23
C PHE A 155 -15.16 11.62 3.94
N CYS A 156 -14.53 11.08 2.89
CA CYS A 156 -15.23 10.70 1.67
C CYS A 156 -16.46 9.85 2.03
N SER A 157 -17.59 10.08 1.39
CA SER A 157 -18.88 9.51 1.82
C SER A 157 -18.95 7.98 1.75
N PHE A 158 -18.08 7.35 0.97
CA PHE A 158 -17.97 5.90 0.80
C PHE A 158 -16.90 5.25 1.69
N CYS A 159 -16.02 6.02 2.33
CA CYS A 159 -14.78 5.53 2.90
C CYS A 159 -14.89 5.31 4.42
N MET A 160 -14.36 4.17 4.88
CA MET A 160 -14.34 3.80 6.30
C MET A 160 -12.99 4.12 6.99
N ILE A 161 -11.97 4.56 6.27
CA ILE A 161 -10.63 4.82 6.83
C ILE A 161 -10.65 5.72 8.08
N PRO A 162 -11.37 6.86 8.12
CA PRO A 162 -11.38 7.69 9.31
C PRO A 162 -11.94 7.02 10.58
N TYR A 163 -12.70 5.95 10.39
CA TYR A 163 -13.29 5.15 11.48
C TYR A 163 -12.42 3.95 11.87
N ILE A 164 -11.56 3.48 10.95
CA ILE A 164 -10.66 2.34 11.14
C ILE A 164 -9.29 2.80 11.61
N ARG A 165 -8.67 3.78 10.92
CA ARG A 165 -7.32 4.29 11.16
C ARG A 165 -7.30 5.64 11.88
N GLY A 166 -8.47 6.17 12.24
CA GLY A 166 -8.58 7.43 12.98
C GLY A 166 -8.33 8.69 12.15
N ARG A 167 -8.08 9.77 12.87
CA ARG A 167 -7.77 11.08 12.30
C ARG A 167 -6.37 11.10 11.72
N TYR A 168 -6.20 11.91 10.66
CA TYR A 168 -4.91 12.11 10.04
C TYR A 168 -3.87 12.63 11.04
N HIS A 169 -2.70 12.03 11.02
CA HIS A 169 -1.52 12.52 11.69
C HIS A 169 -0.26 12.19 10.89
N SER A 170 0.65 13.15 10.78
CA SER A 170 1.94 13.00 10.12
C SER A 170 2.96 12.40 11.08
N ARG A 171 3.77 11.46 10.59
CA ARG A 171 4.96 11.01 11.31
C ARG A 171 6.04 12.09 11.26
N ASN A 172 6.85 12.18 12.31
CA ASN A 172 7.99 13.09 12.38
C ASN A 172 9.03 12.77 11.30
N ALA A 173 9.56 13.81 10.63
CA ALA A 173 10.52 13.67 9.54
C ALA A 173 11.81 12.94 9.95
N GLU A 174 12.34 13.21 11.14
CA GLU A 174 13.55 12.56 11.64
C GLU A 174 13.36 11.05 11.82
N SER A 175 12.19 10.64 12.34
CA SER A 175 11.82 9.24 12.47
C SER A 175 11.74 8.54 11.10
N ILE A 176 11.13 9.19 10.10
CA ILE A 176 11.03 8.65 8.73
C ILE A 176 12.42 8.50 8.12
N ILE A 177 13.24 9.54 8.17
CA ILE A 177 14.59 9.55 7.59
C ILE A 177 15.50 8.53 8.30
N SER A 178 15.36 8.35 9.61
CA SER A 178 16.11 7.34 10.35
C SER A 178 15.73 5.92 9.91
N GLU A 179 14.43 5.64 9.79
CA GLU A 179 13.92 4.35 9.30
C GLU A 179 14.42 4.08 7.86
N VAL A 180 14.31 5.06 6.96
CA VAL A 180 14.83 4.94 5.59
C VAL A 180 16.31 4.59 5.57
N ARG A 181 17.14 5.25 6.38
CA ARG A 181 18.58 4.92 6.46
C ARG A 181 18.84 3.51 6.95
N ASP A 182 18.07 3.04 7.93
CA ASP A 182 18.20 1.69 8.47
C ASP A 182 17.80 0.63 7.42
N LEU A 183 16.71 0.84 6.69
CA LEU A 183 16.25 -0.03 5.60
C LEU A 183 17.27 -0.10 4.45
N VAL A 184 17.79 1.04 4.03
CA VAL A 184 18.82 1.13 2.98
C VAL A 184 20.12 0.44 3.41
N ALA A 185 20.52 0.61 4.67
CA ALA A 185 21.66 -0.11 5.24
C ALA A 185 21.41 -1.63 5.30
N GLY A 186 20.15 -2.06 5.39
CA GLY A 186 19.71 -3.45 5.31
C GLY A 186 19.69 -4.04 3.90
N GLY A 187 19.89 -3.23 2.85
CA GLY A 187 19.94 -3.70 1.45
C GLY A 187 18.78 -3.29 0.56
N VAL A 188 17.81 -2.55 1.08
CA VAL A 188 16.66 -2.04 0.30
C VAL A 188 17.13 -1.16 -0.87
N ARG A 189 16.48 -1.30 -2.02
CA ARG A 189 16.75 -0.59 -3.27
C ARG A 189 15.64 0.36 -3.70
N GLU A 190 14.43 0.17 -3.20
CA GLU A 190 13.34 1.11 -3.40
C GLU A 190 12.64 1.42 -2.08
N ILE A 191 12.44 2.70 -1.80
CA ILE A 191 11.63 3.21 -0.69
C ILE A 191 10.32 3.75 -1.26
N VAL A 192 9.20 3.14 -0.87
CA VAL A 192 7.86 3.58 -1.26
C VAL A 192 7.19 4.30 -0.09
N LEU A 193 7.06 5.62 -0.18
CA LEU A 193 6.39 6.43 0.85
C LEU A 193 4.88 6.30 0.73
N ILE A 194 4.22 5.87 1.80
CA ILE A 194 2.79 5.58 1.84
C ILE A 194 2.07 6.27 3.00
N GLY A 195 0.77 6.41 2.84
CA GLY A 195 -0.19 6.92 3.83
C GLY A 195 -1.61 6.74 3.29
N GLN A 196 -2.60 7.39 3.88
CA GLN A 196 -3.95 7.46 3.32
C GLN A 196 -4.17 8.73 2.49
N ASP A 197 -3.34 9.75 2.72
CA ASP A 197 -3.30 11.02 1.99
C ASP A 197 -1.91 11.63 2.17
N THR A 198 -0.96 11.20 1.35
CA THR A 198 0.45 11.60 1.49
C THR A 198 0.69 13.05 1.13
N GLY A 199 -0.13 13.62 0.22
CA GLY A 199 0.02 14.98 -0.28
C GLY A 199 -0.11 16.08 0.78
N ILE A 200 -0.76 15.78 1.91
CA ILE A 200 -0.94 16.73 3.02
C ILE A 200 0.03 16.51 4.18
N TRP A 201 1.08 15.70 4.00
CA TRP A 201 2.06 15.47 5.05
C TRP A 201 2.66 16.78 5.57
N GLY A 202 2.69 16.91 6.89
CA GLY A 202 3.22 18.07 7.61
C GLY A 202 2.20 19.19 7.86
N THR A 203 0.99 19.13 7.30
CA THR A 203 -0.02 20.19 7.48
C THR A 203 -0.63 20.23 8.89
N ASP A 204 -0.47 19.18 9.65
CA ASP A 204 -0.94 19.03 11.03
C ASP A 204 0.13 19.36 12.09
N PHE A 205 1.35 19.69 11.68
CA PHE A 205 2.41 20.08 12.60
C PHE A 205 2.15 21.49 13.19
N ALA A 206 2.26 21.60 14.50
CA ALA A 206 2.36 22.91 15.12
C ALA A 206 3.77 23.50 14.90
N ASP A 207 3.86 24.83 14.77
CA ASP A 207 5.15 25.50 14.49
C ASP A 207 6.22 25.19 15.55
N GLU A 208 5.80 25.00 16.79
CA GLU A 208 6.65 24.71 17.94
C GLU A 208 7.18 23.27 17.98
N ASP A 209 6.53 22.35 17.25
CA ASP A 209 6.89 20.94 17.21
C ASP A 209 7.90 20.60 16.10
N VAL A 210 8.18 21.55 15.21
CA VAL A 210 9.08 21.34 14.08
C VAL A 210 10.38 22.09 14.29
N ALA A 211 11.48 21.34 14.41
CA ALA A 211 12.81 21.94 14.54
C ALA A 211 13.16 22.85 13.35
N GLU A 212 13.96 23.88 13.59
CA GLU A 212 14.41 24.77 12.54
C GLU A 212 15.19 23.98 11.45
N GLY A 213 14.76 24.15 10.19
CA GLY A 213 15.36 23.45 9.06
C GLY A 213 14.80 22.07 8.77
N SER A 214 13.88 21.54 9.60
CA SER A 214 13.21 20.26 9.32
C SER A 214 12.13 20.42 8.24
N PRO A 215 11.84 19.35 7.46
CA PRO A 215 10.77 19.35 6.47
C PRO A 215 9.40 19.68 7.06
N ARG A 216 8.60 20.49 6.35
CA ARG A 216 7.27 20.94 6.76
C ARG A 216 6.16 20.57 5.78
N ASN A 217 6.52 20.01 4.64
CA ASN A 217 5.59 19.51 3.62
C ASN A 217 6.21 18.32 2.89
N LEU A 218 5.40 17.61 2.09
CA LEU A 218 5.82 16.42 1.36
C LEU A 218 7.00 16.69 0.42
N ALA A 219 7.02 17.84 -0.28
CA ALA A 219 8.12 18.17 -1.19
C ALA A 219 9.47 18.26 -0.46
N GLN A 220 9.47 18.89 0.72
CA GLN A 220 10.67 18.99 1.56
C GLN A 220 11.06 17.63 2.15
N LEU A 221 10.08 16.80 2.54
CA LEU A 221 10.34 15.44 3.00
C LEU A 221 10.97 14.60 1.90
N LEU A 222 10.44 14.64 0.68
CA LEU A 222 10.99 13.91 -0.47
C LEU A 222 12.45 14.30 -0.73
N ARG A 223 12.77 15.60 -0.71
CA ARG A 223 14.17 16.06 -0.87
C ARG A 223 15.08 15.53 0.24
N ALA A 224 14.61 15.52 1.48
CA ALA A 224 15.38 15.04 2.63
C ALA A 224 15.59 13.51 2.57
N VAL A 225 14.57 12.76 2.16
CA VAL A 225 14.68 11.31 1.92
C VAL A 225 15.64 11.03 0.75
N ALA A 226 15.48 11.72 -0.36
CA ALA A 226 16.35 11.59 -1.53
C ALA A 226 17.84 11.86 -1.18
N GLU A 227 18.10 12.90 -0.39
CA GLU A 227 19.46 13.17 0.11
C GLU A 227 20.01 12.01 0.97
N ALA A 228 19.15 11.41 1.81
CA ALA A 228 19.55 10.29 2.66
C ALA A 228 19.87 9.02 1.87
N VAL A 229 19.20 8.76 0.75
CA VAL A 229 19.37 7.54 -0.06
C VAL A 229 20.37 7.70 -1.23
N ARG A 230 20.68 8.93 -1.63
CA ARG A 230 21.58 9.26 -2.77
C ARG A 230 22.90 8.47 -2.82
N PRO A 231 23.62 8.27 -1.70
CA PRO A 231 24.89 7.53 -1.74
C PRO A 231 24.73 6.04 -2.10
N HIS A 232 23.50 5.51 -2.09
CA HIS A 232 23.21 4.09 -2.19
C HIS A 232 22.51 3.70 -3.49
N ASN A 233 22.20 4.66 -4.37
CA ASN A 233 21.44 4.44 -5.62
C ASN A 233 20.10 3.74 -5.36
N VAL A 234 19.28 4.32 -4.48
CA VAL A 234 17.96 3.80 -4.06
C VAL A 234 16.88 4.68 -4.66
N TRP A 235 15.83 4.06 -5.17
CA TRP A 235 14.65 4.75 -5.70
C TRP A 235 13.72 5.20 -4.58
N VAL A 236 13.09 6.34 -4.80
CA VAL A 236 12.06 6.89 -3.89
C VAL A 236 10.77 7.07 -4.68
N ARG A 237 9.72 6.37 -4.28
CA ARG A 237 8.38 6.49 -4.84
C ARG A 237 7.43 7.04 -3.78
N VAL A 238 6.41 7.79 -4.19
CA VAL A 238 5.32 8.24 -3.33
C VAL A 238 3.97 7.82 -3.92
N LEU A 239 3.13 7.20 -3.10
CA LEU A 239 1.80 6.75 -3.50
C LEU A 239 0.71 7.46 -2.68
N TYR A 240 -0.55 7.30 -3.07
CA TYR A 240 -1.75 7.80 -2.38
C TYR A 240 -1.82 9.33 -2.27
N LEU A 241 -1.49 10.00 -3.37
CA LEU A 241 -1.68 11.44 -3.52
C LEU A 241 -3.16 11.78 -3.79
N GLN A 242 -3.51 13.04 -3.65
CA GLN A 242 -4.80 13.56 -4.05
C GLN A 242 -4.60 14.76 -4.97
N PRO A 243 -5.55 15.09 -5.86
CA PRO A 243 -5.40 16.22 -6.78
C PRO A 243 -4.99 17.52 -6.09
N GLU A 244 -5.59 17.83 -4.94
CA GLU A 244 -5.30 19.06 -4.17
C GLU A 244 -3.92 19.04 -3.51
N GLY A 245 -3.28 17.89 -3.37
CA GLY A 245 -1.93 17.73 -2.84
C GLY A 245 -0.83 18.05 -3.85
N MET A 246 -1.16 18.17 -5.14
CA MET A 246 -0.20 18.45 -6.21
C MET A 246 0.15 19.92 -6.27
N THR A 247 1.03 20.35 -5.37
CA THR A 247 1.55 21.73 -5.34
C THR A 247 2.68 21.93 -6.35
N ASP A 248 2.92 23.19 -6.79
CA ASP A 248 4.05 23.51 -7.67
C ASP A 248 5.39 23.02 -7.09
N GLU A 249 5.60 23.21 -5.79
CA GLU A 249 6.82 22.75 -5.11
C GLU A 249 6.97 21.22 -5.19
N LEU A 250 5.88 20.45 -5.07
CA LEU A 250 5.92 18.99 -5.18
C LEU A 250 6.22 18.55 -6.62
N ILE A 251 5.57 19.17 -7.60
CA ILE A 251 5.79 18.88 -9.03
C ILE A 251 7.26 19.14 -9.41
N GLU A 252 7.81 20.29 -8.99
CA GLU A 252 9.21 20.63 -9.21
C GLU A 252 10.16 19.66 -8.48
N THR A 253 9.80 19.22 -7.29
CA THR A 253 10.60 18.24 -6.53
C THR A 253 10.64 16.89 -7.24
N ILE A 254 9.51 16.38 -7.73
CA ILE A 254 9.47 15.12 -8.49
C ILE A 254 10.29 15.25 -9.78
N ARG A 255 10.17 16.39 -10.50
CA ARG A 255 10.92 16.61 -11.74
C ARG A 255 12.43 16.70 -11.53
N ASP A 256 12.87 17.42 -10.48
CA ASP A 256 14.25 17.90 -10.35
C ASP A 256 15.10 17.05 -9.38
N THR A 257 14.51 16.04 -8.72
CA THR A 257 15.20 15.18 -7.76
C THR A 257 15.38 13.78 -8.37
N PRO A 258 16.58 13.41 -8.83
CA PRO A 258 16.78 12.18 -9.61
C PRO A 258 16.45 10.88 -8.87
N GLU A 259 16.52 10.87 -7.55
CA GLU A 259 16.18 9.72 -6.71
C GLU A 259 14.67 9.52 -6.58
N VAL A 260 13.86 10.58 -6.79
CA VAL A 260 12.40 10.52 -6.76
C VAL A 260 11.89 10.12 -8.13
N LEU A 261 11.20 8.99 -8.20
CA LEU A 261 10.67 8.48 -9.46
C LEU A 261 9.59 9.40 -10.02
N PRO A 262 9.58 9.65 -11.33
CA PRO A 262 8.51 10.40 -12.00
C PRO A 262 7.25 9.53 -12.15
N TYR A 263 6.71 9.12 -11.03
CA TYR A 263 5.56 8.26 -10.88
C TYR A 263 4.61 8.86 -9.84
N ILE A 264 3.34 8.96 -10.18
CA ILE A 264 2.30 9.46 -9.26
C ILE A 264 1.10 8.53 -9.24
N ASP A 265 0.54 8.35 -8.03
CA ASP A 265 -0.72 7.64 -7.80
C ASP A 265 -1.74 8.63 -7.23
N ILE A 266 -2.72 9.00 -8.06
CA ILE A 266 -3.78 9.96 -7.72
C ILE A 266 -5.15 9.31 -7.98
N PRO A 267 -5.77 8.68 -6.96
CA PRO A 267 -7.11 8.12 -7.08
C PRO A 267 -8.17 9.21 -7.30
N VAL A 268 -8.65 9.39 -8.52
CA VAL A 268 -9.69 10.39 -8.83
C VAL A 268 -11.07 9.96 -8.36
N GLN A 269 -11.35 8.65 -8.38
CA GLN A 269 -12.63 7.99 -8.10
C GLN A 269 -13.69 8.26 -9.18
N HIS A 270 -13.94 9.52 -9.53
CA HIS A 270 -14.84 9.98 -10.57
C HIS A 270 -14.39 11.35 -11.10
N CYS A 271 -14.98 11.83 -12.20
CA CYS A 271 -14.69 13.16 -12.75
C CYS A 271 -15.91 14.08 -12.85
N ASP A 272 -17.13 13.54 -12.77
CA ASP A 272 -18.33 14.37 -12.76
C ASP A 272 -18.45 15.16 -11.46
N ALA A 273 -18.64 16.48 -11.56
CA ALA A 273 -18.66 17.40 -10.41
C ALA A 273 -19.80 17.11 -9.41
N ARG A 274 -20.95 16.62 -9.88
CA ARG A 274 -22.09 16.26 -9.01
C ARG A 274 -21.76 14.98 -8.21
N ILE A 275 -21.18 13.99 -8.86
CA ILE A 275 -20.78 12.72 -8.23
C ILE A 275 -19.61 13.00 -7.25
N LEU A 276 -18.59 13.73 -7.66
CA LEU A 276 -17.48 14.13 -6.76
C LEU A 276 -18.00 14.84 -5.50
N LYS A 277 -18.93 15.79 -5.67
CA LYS A 277 -19.57 16.46 -4.54
C LYS A 277 -20.34 15.50 -3.63
N ALA A 278 -21.04 14.51 -4.19
CA ALA A 278 -21.75 13.48 -3.43
C ALA A 278 -20.75 12.54 -2.71
N MET A 279 -19.61 12.28 -3.29
CA MET A 279 -18.47 11.58 -2.69
C MET A 279 -17.75 12.41 -1.62
N ARG A 280 -18.09 13.68 -1.42
CA ARG A 280 -17.36 14.67 -0.61
C ARG A 280 -15.93 14.90 -1.10
N ARG A 281 -15.78 14.96 -2.40
CA ARG A 281 -14.52 15.30 -3.08
C ARG A 281 -14.72 16.59 -3.87
N SER A 282 -13.64 17.33 -4.06
CA SER A 282 -13.61 18.54 -4.90
C SER A 282 -13.21 18.20 -6.33
N GLY A 283 -13.48 19.13 -7.21
CA GLY A 283 -13.04 19.09 -8.60
C GLY A 283 -14.16 18.90 -9.60
N SER A 284 -13.76 18.92 -10.84
CA SER A 284 -14.59 18.69 -12.02
C SER A 284 -13.73 18.03 -13.09
N ARG A 285 -14.37 17.48 -14.12
CA ARG A 285 -13.67 16.88 -15.26
C ARG A 285 -12.59 17.80 -15.83
N GLN A 286 -12.94 19.07 -16.09
CA GLN A 286 -11.99 20.02 -16.68
C GLN A 286 -10.78 20.29 -15.77
N GLU A 287 -11.00 20.46 -14.47
CA GLU A 287 -9.89 20.68 -13.52
C GLU A 287 -8.97 19.48 -13.43
N LEU A 288 -9.50 18.25 -13.48
CA LEU A 288 -8.71 17.02 -13.49
C LEU A 288 -7.93 16.85 -14.80
N GLU A 289 -8.57 17.07 -15.96
CA GLU A 289 -7.89 17.04 -17.27
C GLU A 289 -6.76 18.09 -17.33
N ASP A 290 -7.00 19.29 -16.83
CA ASP A 290 -5.99 20.34 -16.77
C ASP A 290 -4.82 19.96 -15.87
N LEU A 291 -5.10 19.35 -14.71
CA LEU A 291 -4.06 18.85 -13.79
C LEU A 291 -3.18 17.80 -14.45
N PHE A 292 -3.76 16.75 -15.03
CA PHE A 292 -2.97 15.65 -15.62
C PHE A 292 -2.21 16.11 -16.88
N ARG A 293 -2.76 17.05 -17.65
CA ARG A 293 -2.04 17.67 -18.75
C ARG A 293 -0.83 18.48 -18.25
N ASP A 294 -1.01 19.32 -17.22
CA ASP A 294 0.08 20.10 -16.61
C ASP A 294 1.19 19.20 -16.07
N LEU A 295 0.82 18.08 -15.42
CA LEU A 295 1.78 17.10 -14.94
C LEU A 295 2.61 16.48 -16.06
N ARG A 296 1.97 16.05 -17.16
CA ARG A 296 2.68 15.49 -18.34
C ARG A 296 3.56 16.54 -19.04
N GLU A 297 3.15 17.80 -19.08
CA GLU A 297 3.95 18.89 -19.64
C GLU A 297 5.15 19.26 -18.77
N ARG A 298 4.99 19.24 -17.45
CA ARG A 298 6.03 19.69 -16.51
C ARG A 298 7.01 18.60 -16.10
N ILE A 299 6.60 17.34 -16.10
CA ILE A 299 7.43 16.18 -15.74
C ILE A 299 7.51 15.24 -16.94
N PRO A 300 8.57 15.35 -17.77
CA PRO A 300 8.72 14.48 -18.94
C PRO A 300 8.78 13.01 -18.56
N GLY A 301 7.97 12.18 -19.22
CA GLY A 301 7.94 10.73 -18.99
C GLY A 301 7.22 10.32 -17.69
N ILE A 302 6.47 11.22 -17.06
CA ILE A 302 5.72 10.87 -15.84
C ILE A 302 4.73 9.74 -16.10
N VAL A 303 4.73 8.77 -15.21
CA VAL A 303 3.74 7.70 -15.12
C VAL A 303 2.61 8.12 -14.19
N ILE A 304 1.39 7.95 -14.64
CA ILE A 304 0.19 8.34 -13.89
C ILE A 304 -0.68 7.11 -13.63
N ARG A 305 -0.72 6.73 -12.36
CA ARG A 305 -1.67 5.75 -11.84
C ARG A 305 -2.90 6.45 -11.27
N SER A 306 -4.08 5.86 -11.48
CA SER A 306 -5.33 6.36 -10.91
C SER A 306 -6.25 5.24 -10.48
N THR A 307 -7.33 5.62 -9.81
CA THR A 307 -8.40 4.72 -9.40
C THR A 307 -9.74 5.35 -9.77
N ALA A 308 -10.60 4.57 -10.42
CA ALA A 308 -11.97 4.94 -10.75
C ALA A 308 -12.98 4.10 -9.95
N MET A 309 -14.09 4.70 -9.55
CA MET A 309 -15.20 4.04 -8.89
C MET A 309 -16.48 4.25 -9.69
N VAL A 310 -17.17 3.19 -10.03
CA VAL A 310 -18.42 3.20 -10.81
C VAL A 310 -19.60 2.69 -9.99
N GLY A 311 -20.82 3.08 -10.37
CA GLY A 311 -22.03 2.65 -9.68
C GLY A 311 -22.21 3.29 -8.32
N PHE A 312 -21.62 4.47 -8.09
CA PHE A 312 -21.86 5.24 -6.88
C PHE A 312 -23.35 5.62 -6.75
N PRO A 313 -23.94 5.67 -5.53
CA PRO A 313 -25.36 6.02 -5.38
C PRO A 313 -25.74 7.26 -6.18
N THR A 314 -26.82 7.16 -6.93
CA THR A 314 -27.36 8.18 -7.85
C THR A 314 -26.59 8.41 -9.15
N GLU A 315 -25.50 7.71 -9.42
CA GLU A 315 -24.78 7.81 -10.69
C GLU A 315 -25.69 7.40 -11.87
N THR A 316 -25.81 8.28 -12.85
CA THR A 316 -26.58 8.07 -14.07
C THR A 316 -25.70 7.49 -15.19
N ASP A 317 -26.33 6.96 -16.26
CA ASP A 317 -25.59 6.48 -17.42
C ASP A 317 -24.81 7.61 -18.12
N ASP A 318 -25.36 8.83 -18.17
CA ASP A 318 -24.66 9.98 -18.76
C ASP A 318 -23.40 10.31 -17.95
N GLU A 319 -23.45 10.29 -16.64
CA GLU A 319 -22.29 10.56 -15.77
C GLU A 319 -21.23 9.46 -15.84
N PHE A 320 -21.68 8.20 -15.95
CA PHE A 320 -20.77 7.09 -16.23
C PHE A 320 -20.06 7.28 -17.59
N ARG A 321 -20.78 7.68 -18.66
CA ARG A 321 -20.17 7.99 -19.96
C ARG A 321 -19.16 9.11 -19.88
N VAL A 322 -19.42 10.14 -19.07
CA VAL A 322 -18.45 11.22 -18.81
C VAL A 322 -17.17 10.68 -18.16
N LEU A 323 -17.26 9.69 -17.26
CA LEU A 323 -16.08 9.05 -16.65
C LEU A 323 -15.28 8.25 -17.69
N ILE A 324 -15.94 7.45 -18.54
CA ILE A 324 -15.29 6.69 -19.60
C ILE A 324 -14.54 7.60 -20.57
N ASP A 325 -15.21 8.66 -21.05
CA ASP A 325 -14.58 9.66 -21.95
C ASP A 325 -13.40 10.38 -21.29
N PHE A 326 -13.47 10.61 -19.97
CA PHE A 326 -12.38 11.22 -19.21
C PHE A 326 -11.18 10.28 -19.11
N MET A 327 -11.40 9.00 -18.78
CA MET A 327 -10.32 7.99 -18.72
C MET A 327 -9.59 7.85 -20.05
N ASP A 328 -10.35 7.81 -21.15
CA ASP A 328 -9.78 7.75 -22.52
C ASP A 328 -9.00 9.02 -22.88
N THR A 329 -9.54 10.20 -22.51
CA THR A 329 -8.90 11.50 -22.77
C THR A 329 -7.60 11.67 -22.03
N VAL A 330 -7.55 11.31 -20.74
CA VAL A 330 -6.34 11.43 -19.91
C VAL A 330 -5.31 10.38 -20.29
N GLY A 331 -5.73 9.16 -20.62
CA GLY A 331 -4.86 8.06 -20.96
C GLY A 331 -3.93 7.70 -19.80
N PHE A 332 -4.50 7.23 -18.69
CA PHE A 332 -3.71 6.77 -17.55
C PHE A 332 -2.84 5.58 -17.93
N ASP A 333 -1.64 5.53 -17.38
CA ASP A 333 -0.70 4.41 -17.60
C ASP A 333 -1.18 3.17 -16.83
N TYR A 334 -1.70 3.37 -15.61
CA TYR A 334 -2.31 2.31 -14.79
C TYR A 334 -3.62 2.80 -14.18
N THR A 335 -4.66 1.98 -14.22
CA THR A 335 -5.95 2.33 -13.61
C THR A 335 -6.58 1.14 -12.92
N SER A 336 -6.84 1.28 -11.62
CA SER A 336 -7.69 0.35 -10.90
C SER A 336 -9.15 0.79 -10.99
N VAL A 337 -10.07 -0.12 -11.30
CA VAL A 337 -11.51 0.15 -11.37
C VAL A 337 -12.23 -0.66 -10.30
N PHE A 338 -13.10 0.01 -9.53
CA PHE A 338 -13.91 -0.63 -8.50
C PHE A 338 -15.40 -0.33 -8.71
N ALA A 339 -16.23 -1.36 -8.63
CA ALA A 339 -17.65 -1.17 -8.39
C ALA A 339 -17.86 -0.64 -6.95
N TYR A 340 -18.74 0.34 -6.78
CA TYR A 340 -19.05 0.86 -5.46
C TYR A 340 -19.54 -0.25 -4.53
N SER A 341 -18.86 -0.43 -3.40
CA SER A 341 -19.26 -1.32 -2.32
C SER A 341 -20.02 -0.55 -1.24
N ARG A 342 -21.16 -1.10 -0.82
CA ARG A 342 -22.03 -0.50 0.20
C ARG A 342 -21.50 -0.84 1.60
N GLU A 343 -20.50 -0.08 2.06
CA GLU A 343 -19.87 -0.31 3.35
C GLU A 343 -20.75 0.15 4.51
N GLU A 344 -21.05 -0.77 5.42
CA GLU A 344 -21.83 -0.47 6.62
C GLU A 344 -21.16 0.64 7.45
N GLY A 345 -21.96 1.59 7.92
CA GLY A 345 -21.49 2.76 8.66
C GLY A 345 -21.11 3.95 7.77
N SER A 346 -20.84 3.74 6.48
CA SER A 346 -20.53 4.83 5.55
C SER A 346 -21.74 5.72 5.28
N LEU A 347 -21.49 6.97 4.87
CA LEU A 347 -22.57 7.89 4.50
C LEU A 347 -23.24 7.46 3.19
N ALA A 348 -22.44 7.00 2.23
CA ALA A 348 -22.93 6.55 0.94
C ALA A 348 -23.85 5.33 1.06
N ALA A 349 -23.64 4.45 2.04
CA ALA A 349 -24.52 3.30 2.29
C ALA A 349 -25.96 3.70 2.67
N LYS A 350 -26.13 4.93 3.20
CA LYS A 350 -27.43 5.49 3.63
C LYS A 350 -28.10 6.37 2.57
N MET A 351 -27.42 6.62 1.45
CA MET A 351 -27.96 7.41 0.35
C MET A 351 -29.08 6.66 -0.36
N GLU A 352 -30.12 7.40 -0.77
CA GLU A 352 -31.12 6.90 -1.72
C GLU A 352 -30.51 6.76 -3.12
N GLY A 353 -31.19 6.02 -4.01
CA GLY A 353 -30.72 5.87 -5.41
C GLY A 353 -29.48 4.99 -5.52
N GLN A 354 -29.40 3.93 -4.69
CA GLN A 354 -28.40 2.88 -4.87
C GLN A 354 -28.53 2.30 -6.28
N VAL A 355 -27.42 2.17 -6.99
CA VAL A 355 -27.40 1.53 -8.32
C VAL A 355 -27.52 0.03 -8.16
N ASP A 356 -28.27 -0.63 -9.02
CA ASP A 356 -28.43 -2.08 -9.01
C ASP A 356 -27.07 -2.77 -9.22
N GLU A 357 -26.88 -3.91 -8.54
CA GLU A 357 -25.58 -4.61 -8.54
C GLU A 357 -25.16 -5.05 -9.95
N GLU A 358 -26.12 -5.54 -10.76
CA GLU A 358 -25.88 -5.92 -12.14
C GLU A 358 -25.33 -4.73 -12.96
N VAL A 359 -25.95 -3.54 -12.81
CA VAL A 359 -25.50 -2.31 -13.50
C VAL A 359 -24.11 -1.87 -13.04
N LYS A 360 -23.80 -2.00 -11.73
CA LYS A 360 -22.45 -1.70 -11.23
C LYS A 360 -21.41 -2.60 -11.86
N LEU A 361 -21.67 -3.90 -11.92
CA LEU A 361 -20.76 -4.89 -12.49
C LEU A 361 -20.57 -4.67 -14.01
N GLU A 362 -21.63 -4.35 -14.75
CA GLU A 362 -21.53 -4.01 -16.16
C GLU A 362 -20.68 -2.76 -16.38
N ARG A 363 -20.90 -1.70 -15.61
CA ARG A 363 -20.09 -0.48 -15.68
C ARG A 363 -18.63 -0.72 -15.28
N ALA A 364 -18.41 -1.54 -14.25
CA ALA A 364 -17.06 -1.89 -13.83
C ALA A 364 -16.32 -2.66 -14.94
N GLN A 365 -16.97 -3.63 -15.57
CA GLN A 365 -16.38 -4.38 -16.67
C GLN A 365 -16.02 -3.46 -17.84
N GLU A 366 -16.92 -2.57 -18.28
CA GLU A 366 -16.65 -1.63 -19.36
C GLU A 366 -15.48 -0.70 -19.04
N ALA A 367 -15.42 -0.18 -17.81
CA ALA A 367 -14.35 0.69 -17.38
C ALA A 367 -13.01 -0.06 -17.22
N MET A 368 -13.03 -1.32 -16.79
CA MET A 368 -11.85 -2.19 -16.74
C MET A 368 -11.32 -2.51 -18.13
N ASP A 369 -12.19 -2.86 -19.08
CA ASP A 369 -11.79 -3.14 -20.46
C ASP A 369 -11.07 -1.93 -21.10
N LEU A 370 -11.55 -0.71 -20.85
CA LEU A 370 -10.87 0.51 -21.29
C LEU A 370 -9.53 0.70 -20.57
N ALA A 371 -9.52 0.56 -19.24
CA ALA A 371 -8.30 0.72 -18.42
C ALA A 371 -7.20 -0.26 -18.87
N GLU A 372 -7.55 -1.53 -19.09
CA GLU A 372 -6.64 -2.55 -19.61
C GLU A 372 -6.12 -2.18 -21.00
N SER A 373 -6.99 -1.75 -21.90
CA SER A 373 -6.59 -1.35 -23.25
C SER A 373 -5.57 -0.20 -23.24
N LEU A 374 -5.77 0.80 -22.37
CA LEU A 374 -4.85 1.93 -22.23
C LEU A 374 -3.53 1.49 -21.57
N GLY A 375 -3.61 0.71 -20.49
CA GLY A 375 -2.45 0.23 -19.75
C GLY A 375 -1.58 -0.72 -20.57
N PHE A 376 -2.18 -1.65 -21.31
CA PHE A 376 -1.42 -2.54 -22.22
C PHE A 376 -0.71 -1.76 -23.32
N ALA A 377 -1.36 -0.72 -23.85
CA ALA A 377 -0.72 0.15 -24.83
C ALA A 377 0.44 0.95 -24.24
N ALA A 378 0.29 1.44 -23.00
CA ALA A 378 1.36 2.13 -22.28
C ALA A 378 2.54 1.21 -21.98
N THR A 379 2.29 -0.02 -21.50
CA THR A 379 3.32 -1.04 -21.26
C THR A 379 4.04 -1.43 -22.55
N ALA A 380 3.28 -1.69 -23.63
CA ALA A 380 3.86 -2.06 -24.94
C ALA A 380 4.71 -0.94 -25.55
N ALA A 381 4.49 0.31 -25.19
CA ALA A 381 5.29 1.43 -25.67
C ALA A 381 6.75 1.37 -25.21
N HIS A 382 7.04 0.65 -24.11
CA HIS A 382 8.40 0.44 -23.62
C HIS A 382 9.18 -0.64 -24.38
N VAL A 383 8.56 -1.43 -25.25
CA VAL A 383 9.26 -2.45 -26.04
C VAL A 383 10.30 -1.78 -26.94
N GLY A 384 11.54 -2.26 -26.88
CA GLY A 384 12.70 -1.67 -27.55
C GLY A 384 13.44 -0.60 -26.74
N GLU A 385 12.91 -0.20 -25.59
CA GLU A 385 13.59 0.70 -24.68
C GLU A 385 14.54 -0.05 -23.73
N ARG A 386 15.47 0.70 -23.14
CA ARG A 386 16.34 0.22 -22.06
C ARG A 386 16.03 0.96 -20.79
N ALA A 387 15.81 0.19 -19.72
CA ALA A 387 15.60 0.76 -18.39
C ALA A 387 16.34 -0.04 -17.31
N GLN A 388 16.44 0.57 -16.12
CA GLN A 388 16.85 -0.14 -14.93
C GLN A 388 15.67 -0.91 -14.36
N VAL A 389 15.92 -2.14 -13.93
CA VAL A 389 14.98 -3.06 -13.29
C VAL A 389 15.58 -3.51 -11.97
N ILE A 390 14.83 -3.45 -10.90
CA ILE A 390 15.16 -4.06 -9.61
C ILE A 390 14.71 -5.51 -9.66
N VAL A 391 15.55 -6.45 -9.27
CA VAL A 391 15.19 -7.87 -9.12
C VAL A 391 14.46 -8.05 -7.80
N ASP A 392 13.19 -8.44 -7.86
CA ASP A 392 12.33 -8.66 -6.69
C ASP A 392 12.34 -10.12 -6.23
N GLY A 393 12.48 -11.06 -7.17
CA GLY A 393 12.41 -12.48 -6.88
C GLY A 393 13.01 -13.35 -7.97
N ILE A 394 13.03 -14.64 -7.65
CA ILE A 394 13.43 -15.70 -8.57
C ILE A 394 12.32 -16.74 -8.53
N GLU A 395 11.73 -17.05 -9.67
CA GLU A 395 10.71 -18.08 -9.81
C GLU A 395 11.27 -19.30 -10.54
N GLU A 396 10.96 -20.48 -10.04
CA GLU A 396 11.26 -21.72 -10.74
C GLU A 396 10.13 -22.06 -11.72
N THR A 397 10.45 -22.10 -13.01
CA THR A 397 9.52 -22.46 -14.08
C THR A 397 9.89 -23.83 -14.66
N GLU A 398 9.04 -24.38 -15.55
CA GLU A 398 9.33 -25.63 -16.26
C GLU A 398 10.59 -25.53 -17.14
N ASP A 399 10.92 -24.32 -17.63
CA ASP A 399 12.04 -24.03 -18.51
C ASP A 399 13.33 -23.62 -17.78
N GLY A 400 13.29 -23.48 -16.45
CA GLY A 400 14.41 -23.06 -15.60
C GLY A 400 14.03 -21.96 -14.63
N ALA A 401 15.02 -21.37 -13.96
CA ALA A 401 14.80 -20.23 -13.07
C ALA A 401 14.63 -18.94 -13.90
N GLU A 402 13.62 -18.16 -13.58
CA GLU A 402 13.31 -16.86 -14.16
C GLU A 402 13.46 -15.78 -13.08
N LEU A 403 14.09 -14.65 -13.45
CA LEU A 403 14.15 -13.50 -12.57
C LEU A 403 12.90 -12.64 -12.78
N ILE A 404 12.27 -12.27 -11.70
CA ILE A 404 11.14 -11.34 -11.68
C ILE A 404 11.61 -10.04 -11.06
N GLY A 405 11.24 -8.93 -11.69
CA GLY A 405 11.57 -7.60 -11.18
C GLY A 405 10.58 -6.55 -11.63
N HIS A 406 10.83 -5.31 -11.29
CA HIS A 406 10.03 -4.17 -11.74
C HIS A 406 10.93 -3.03 -12.23
N ALA A 407 10.42 -2.29 -13.22
CA ALA A 407 11.06 -1.09 -13.71
C ALA A 407 10.61 0.15 -12.92
N TRP A 408 11.34 1.25 -13.06
CA TRP A 408 11.03 2.50 -12.37
C TRP A 408 9.60 3.02 -12.62
N PHE A 409 8.99 2.65 -13.75
CA PHE A 409 7.64 3.05 -14.14
C PHE A 409 6.55 2.06 -13.67
N GLN A 410 6.91 1.00 -12.95
CA GLN A 410 5.99 0.04 -12.35
C GLN A 410 6.06 0.16 -10.82
N ALA A 411 4.91 0.35 -10.16
CA ALA A 411 4.86 0.27 -8.71
C ALA A 411 4.91 -1.21 -8.28
N PRO A 412 5.75 -1.57 -7.32
CA PRO A 412 5.84 -2.93 -6.80
C PRO A 412 4.46 -3.47 -6.40
N ASP A 413 4.24 -4.76 -6.57
CA ASP A 413 3.03 -5.51 -6.20
C ASP A 413 1.71 -5.05 -6.87
N SER A 414 1.78 -4.07 -7.78
CA SER A 414 0.56 -3.42 -8.30
C SER A 414 0.48 -3.28 -9.81
N ASP A 415 1.60 -3.08 -10.52
CA ASP A 415 1.59 -2.61 -11.91
C ASP A 415 2.16 -3.64 -12.91
N GLY A 416 2.22 -4.91 -12.52
CA GLY A 416 2.85 -5.96 -13.30
C GLY A 416 4.36 -6.05 -13.07
N ALA A 417 5.01 -6.96 -13.77
CA ALA A 417 6.42 -7.29 -13.55
C ALA A 417 7.23 -7.27 -14.85
N VAL A 418 8.54 -7.40 -14.71
CA VAL A 418 9.50 -7.65 -15.78
C VAL A 418 10.04 -9.05 -15.62
N HIS A 419 9.85 -9.88 -16.64
CA HIS A 419 10.39 -11.23 -16.74
C HIS A 419 11.72 -11.23 -17.46
N LEU A 420 12.74 -11.81 -16.83
CA LEU A 420 14.11 -11.80 -17.33
C LEU A 420 14.65 -13.23 -17.43
N ASP A 421 15.37 -13.52 -18.50
CA ASP A 421 16.13 -14.75 -18.60
C ASP A 421 17.04 -14.90 -17.36
N ALA A 422 17.11 -16.11 -16.81
CA ALA A 422 17.93 -16.38 -15.63
C ALA A 422 19.38 -15.96 -15.87
N SER A 423 19.89 -15.09 -15.01
CA SER A 423 21.26 -14.66 -14.96
C SER A 423 21.87 -14.99 -13.59
N GLU A 424 23.13 -14.72 -13.38
CA GLU A 424 23.78 -14.87 -12.05
C GLU A 424 23.37 -13.73 -11.05
N ALA A 425 22.22 -13.05 -11.30
CA ALA A 425 21.75 -11.97 -10.45
C ALA A 425 21.03 -12.48 -9.21
N SER A 426 20.97 -11.61 -8.21
CA SER A 426 20.34 -11.84 -6.91
C SER A 426 19.22 -10.83 -6.66
N VAL A 427 18.29 -11.16 -5.78
CA VAL A 427 17.26 -10.22 -5.29
C VAL A 427 17.94 -8.95 -4.77
N GLY A 428 17.45 -7.78 -5.22
CA GLY A 428 17.99 -6.46 -4.91
C GLY A 428 19.07 -5.96 -5.88
N ASP A 429 19.46 -6.75 -6.86
CA ASP A 429 20.33 -6.24 -7.94
C ASP A 429 19.54 -5.30 -8.85
N ILE A 430 20.22 -4.25 -9.32
CA ILE A 430 19.66 -3.32 -10.31
C ILE A 430 20.32 -3.59 -11.65
N LEU A 431 19.54 -4.10 -12.59
CA LEU A 431 20.00 -4.53 -13.90
C LEU A 431 19.59 -3.52 -14.97
N THR A 432 20.41 -3.34 -16.01
CA THR A 432 19.99 -2.65 -17.21
C THR A 432 19.38 -3.68 -18.15
N VAL A 433 18.13 -3.46 -18.55
CA VAL A 433 17.33 -4.40 -19.33
C VAL A 433 16.87 -3.73 -20.60
N GLU A 434 16.95 -4.45 -21.73
CA GLU A 434 16.29 -4.09 -22.98
C GLU A 434 14.99 -4.90 -23.10
N PHE A 435 13.84 -4.20 -23.16
CA PHE A 435 12.54 -4.86 -23.27
C PHE A 435 12.33 -5.36 -24.69
N THR A 436 12.00 -6.64 -24.84
CA THR A 436 11.86 -7.32 -26.13
C THR A 436 10.43 -7.60 -26.52
N ASP A 437 9.56 -7.77 -25.52
CA ASP A 437 8.13 -8.06 -25.73
C ASP A 437 7.32 -7.59 -24.53
N SER A 438 5.98 -7.56 -24.67
CA SER A 438 5.05 -7.23 -23.62
C SER A 438 3.81 -8.13 -23.69
N PHE A 439 3.27 -8.49 -22.54
CA PHE A 439 2.02 -9.24 -22.43
C PHE A 439 1.18 -8.64 -21.30
N CYS A 440 0.04 -8.05 -21.64
CA CYS A 440 -0.76 -7.29 -20.65
C CYS A 440 0.08 -6.19 -19.99
N TYR A 441 0.21 -6.21 -18.69
CA TYR A 441 1.05 -5.29 -17.91
C TYR A 441 2.48 -5.82 -17.69
N GLU A 442 2.78 -7.04 -18.15
CA GLU A 442 4.09 -7.67 -18.01
C GLU A 442 5.01 -7.28 -19.15
N LEU A 443 6.29 -7.16 -18.87
CA LEU A 443 7.35 -6.96 -19.84
C LEU A 443 8.30 -8.16 -19.85
N ILE A 444 8.80 -8.48 -21.01
CA ILE A 444 9.86 -9.48 -21.20
C ILE A 444 11.11 -8.73 -21.65
N GLY A 445 12.23 -9.02 -21.02
CA GLY A 445 13.48 -8.37 -21.35
C GLY A 445 14.71 -9.26 -21.17
N HIS A 446 15.81 -8.79 -21.68
CA HIS A 446 17.11 -9.40 -21.45
C HIS A 446 18.10 -8.39 -20.88
N VAL A 447 18.99 -8.87 -20.01
CA VAL A 447 20.00 -8.05 -19.39
C VAL A 447 21.02 -7.62 -20.44
N VAL A 448 21.33 -6.33 -20.48
CA VAL A 448 22.35 -5.75 -21.37
C VAL A 448 23.52 -5.20 -20.54
N GLU A 449 24.72 -5.33 -21.09
CA GLU A 449 25.96 -4.82 -20.46
C GLU A 449 26.05 -3.28 -20.48
#